data_8de54345db675215e58c296e46932581
#
_entry.id   8de54345db675215e58c296e46932581
#
_cell.length_a   1.000
_cell.length_b   1.000
_cell.length_c   1.000
_cell.angle_alpha   90.00
_cell.angle_beta   90.00
_cell.angle_gamma   90.00
#
_symmetry.space_group_name_H-M   'P 1'
#
loop_
_entity.id
_entity.type
_entity.pdbx_description
1 polymer ?
#
loop_
_entity_poly.entity_id
_entity_poly.type
_entity_poly.pdbx_seq_one_letter_code
_entity_poly.pdbx_strand_id
1 'polypeptide(L)'
;MLFRSQKPTPKIPERAPDKICDIATLPQAALIYRLSGDYNPLHSEPAYAARAGFKQPILHGRATFSVAGHALLKTCCGYDAAKFKSMEGRFSSPVYPGETIRTEMWIDGAMVTFRATVPARGVTVLNNGMAEIIQ
;
A
#
# COMPACT_ATOMS: atom_id res chain seq x y z
N MET A 1 -18.05 -0.18 -28.94
CA MET A 1 -17.59 -0.15 -27.54
C MET A 1 -16.60 -1.29 -27.32
N LEU A 2 -15.32 -0.97 -27.28
CA LEU A 2 -14.29 -1.99 -27.07
C LEU A 2 -14.26 -2.30 -25.58
N PHE A 3 -14.76 -3.46 -25.17
CA PHE A 3 -14.55 -3.99 -23.84
C PHE A 3 -13.07 -4.29 -23.69
N ARG A 4 -12.34 -3.46 -22.93
CA ARG A 4 -11.01 -3.84 -22.48
C ARG A 4 -11.18 -5.11 -21.63
N SER A 5 -10.62 -6.22 -22.10
CA SER A 5 -10.49 -7.40 -21.27
C SER A 5 -9.74 -6.99 -20.00
N GLN A 6 -10.41 -7.10 -18.85
CA GLN A 6 -9.74 -6.83 -17.57
C GLN A 6 -8.61 -7.87 -17.43
N LYS A 7 -7.41 -7.39 -17.13
CA LYS A 7 -6.31 -8.29 -16.78
C LYS A 7 -6.74 -9.14 -15.58
N PRO A 8 -6.40 -10.45 -15.56
CA PRO A 8 -6.68 -11.28 -14.40
C PRO A 8 -6.06 -10.65 -13.15
N THR A 9 -6.81 -10.70 -12.03
CA THR A 9 -6.31 -10.20 -10.74
C THR A 9 -5.15 -11.08 -10.29
N PRO A 10 -3.97 -10.50 -9.95
CA PRO A 10 -2.87 -11.25 -9.40
C PRO A 10 -3.28 -12.01 -8.13
N LYS A 11 -2.84 -13.26 -8.01
CA LYS A 11 -3.09 -14.07 -6.81
C LYS A 11 -1.87 -14.01 -5.90
N ILE A 12 -2.12 -13.83 -4.61
CA ILE A 12 -1.07 -13.95 -3.60
C ILE A 12 -0.71 -15.44 -3.46
N PRO A 13 0.58 -15.80 -3.59
CA PRO A 13 1.02 -17.19 -3.40
C PRO A 13 0.72 -17.70 -1.98
N GLU A 14 0.48 -19.01 -1.85
CA GLU A 14 0.22 -19.63 -0.55
C GLU A 14 1.48 -19.89 0.27
N ARG A 15 2.64 -19.89 -0.37
CA ARG A 15 3.94 -20.05 0.30
C ARG A 15 4.33 -18.81 1.10
N ALA A 16 5.28 -18.95 2.00
CA ALA A 16 5.87 -17.82 2.72
C ALA A 16 6.47 -16.79 1.75
N PRO A 17 6.40 -15.49 2.09
CA PRO A 17 7.00 -14.45 1.25
C PRO A 17 8.53 -14.58 1.20
N ASP A 18 9.11 -14.19 0.07
CA ASP A 18 10.57 -14.18 -0.12
C ASP A 18 11.23 -13.03 0.64
N LYS A 19 10.55 -11.90 0.73
CA LYS A 19 10.99 -10.68 1.41
C LYS A 19 9.85 -10.04 2.19
N ILE A 20 10.21 -9.39 3.29
CA ILE A 20 9.30 -8.62 4.14
C ILE A 20 9.96 -7.28 4.45
N CYS A 21 9.22 -6.19 4.34
CA CYS A 21 9.68 -4.85 4.72
C CYS A 21 8.61 -4.13 5.55
N ASP A 22 8.98 -3.76 6.76
CA ASP A 22 8.13 -2.99 7.67
C ASP A 22 8.51 -1.51 7.60
N ILE A 23 7.52 -0.65 7.37
CA ILE A 23 7.68 0.81 7.39
C ILE A 23 6.67 1.40 8.35
N ALA A 24 7.17 2.08 9.38
CA ALA A 24 6.32 2.82 10.30
C ALA A 24 5.80 4.10 9.64
N THR A 25 4.52 4.41 9.87
CA THR A 25 3.95 5.70 9.50
C THR A 25 3.95 6.64 10.71
N LEU A 26 4.06 7.94 10.44
CA LEU A 26 3.98 8.96 11.48
C LEU A 26 2.55 9.15 11.96
N PRO A 27 2.30 9.47 13.24
CA PRO A 27 0.95 9.80 13.71
C PRO A 27 0.32 10.97 12.96
N GLN A 28 1.13 11.90 12.45
CA GLN A 28 0.70 13.06 11.65
C GLN A 28 0.80 12.85 10.13
N ALA A 29 0.98 11.61 9.67
CA ALA A 29 1.19 11.32 8.25
C ALA A 29 0.06 11.86 7.36
N ALA A 30 -1.19 11.75 7.79
CA ALA A 30 -2.33 12.26 7.03
C ALA A 30 -2.33 13.80 6.92
N LEU A 31 -1.91 14.50 7.97
CA LEU A 31 -1.80 15.96 7.96
C LEU A 31 -0.68 16.43 7.05
N ILE A 32 0.40 15.66 6.94
CA ILE A 32 1.50 15.94 6.01
C ILE A 32 1.04 15.67 4.57
N TYR A 33 0.43 14.52 4.30
CA TYR A 33 -0.04 14.15 2.98
C TYR A 33 -1.10 15.11 2.44
N ARG A 34 -1.96 15.64 3.32
CA ARG A 34 -2.97 16.65 3.00
C ARG A 34 -2.38 17.85 2.27
N LEU A 35 -1.14 18.23 2.56
CA LEU A 35 -0.45 19.34 1.91
C LEU A 35 -0.17 19.09 0.42
N SER A 36 -0.28 17.87 -0.05
CA SER A 36 -0.17 17.50 -1.46
C SER A 36 -1.48 17.70 -2.25
N GLY A 37 -2.52 18.27 -1.63
CA GLY A 37 -3.74 18.68 -2.32
C GLY A 37 -4.98 17.83 -2.04
N ASP A 38 -4.91 16.82 -1.18
CA ASP A 38 -6.08 16.04 -0.78
C ASP A 38 -6.58 16.50 0.60
N TYR A 39 -7.57 17.40 0.59
CA TYR A 39 -8.14 18.04 1.78
C TYR A 39 -9.41 17.35 2.30
N ASN A 40 -9.70 16.13 1.86
CA ASN A 40 -10.89 15.40 2.31
C ASN A 40 -10.87 15.29 3.85
N PRO A 41 -11.92 15.77 4.55
CA PRO A 41 -11.99 15.77 6.00
C PRO A 41 -11.97 14.37 6.64
N LEU A 42 -12.20 13.33 5.86
CA LEU A 42 -12.06 11.94 6.29
C LEU A 42 -10.67 11.63 6.87
N HIS A 43 -9.66 12.38 6.42
CA HIS A 43 -8.26 12.17 6.82
C HIS A 43 -7.79 13.12 7.92
N SER A 44 -8.60 14.10 8.32
CA SER A 44 -8.19 15.16 9.26
C SER A 44 -9.20 15.48 10.35
N GLU A 45 -10.49 15.21 10.16
CA GLU A 45 -11.54 15.59 11.10
C GLU A 45 -12.16 14.38 11.81
N PRO A 46 -11.92 14.23 13.13
CA PRO A 46 -12.44 13.09 13.88
C PRO A 46 -13.95 12.90 13.79
N ALA A 47 -14.72 14.00 13.87
CA ALA A 47 -16.18 13.93 13.78
C ALA A 47 -16.66 13.45 12.41
N TYR A 48 -15.99 13.86 11.34
CA TYR A 48 -16.29 13.41 9.99
C TYR A 48 -15.96 11.91 9.83
N ALA A 49 -14.80 11.48 10.29
CA ALA A 49 -14.38 10.08 10.26
C ALA A 49 -15.36 9.18 11.03
N ALA A 50 -15.82 9.63 12.21
CA ALA A 50 -16.80 8.91 13.01
C ALA A 50 -18.13 8.72 12.26
N ARG A 51 -18.62 9.76 11.59
CA ARG A 51 -19.85 9.67 10.77
C ARG A 51 -19.68 8.72 9.57
N ALA A 52 -18.45 8.59 9.07
CA ALA A 52 -18.13 7.66 7.99
C ALA A 52 -17.90 6.21 8.48
N GLY A 53 -17.99 5.96 9.79
CA GLY A 53 -17.84 4.64 10.38
C GLY A 53 -16.44 4.26 10.83
N PHE A 54 -15.52 5.23 10.89
CA PHE A 54 -14.15 5.00 11.35
C PHE A 54 -13.92 5.53 12.76
N LYS A 55 -13.12 4.84 13.55
CA LYS A 55 -12.83 5.24 14.95
C LYS A 55 -12.00 6.52 15.03
N GLN A 56 -11.29 6.87 13.97
CA GLN A 56 -10.45 8.07 13.84
C GLN A 56 -10.19 8.37 12.36
N PRO A 57 -9.64 9.56 12.02
CA PRO A 57 -9.23 9.84 10.65
C PRO A 57 -8.28 8.79 10.10
N ILE A 58 -8.50 8.40 8.84
CA ILE A 58 -7.70 7.37 8.16
C ILE A 58 -6.60 8.00 7.31
N LEU A 59 -5.55 7.24 7.06
CA LEU A 59 -4.50 7.63 6.12
C LEU A 59 -5.05 7.57 4.69
N HIS A 60 -4.59 8.48 3.84
CA HIS A 60 -4.95 8.49 2.43
C HIS A 60 -4.54 7.17 1.76
N GLY A 61 -5.39 6.64 0.90
CA GLY A 61 -5.09 5.41 0.16
C GLY A 61 -3.80 5.52 -0.66
N ARG A 62 -3.58 6.65 -1.32
CA ARG A 62 -2.34 6.90 -2.07
C ARG A 62 -1.10 6.93 -1.18
N ALA A 63 -1.20 7.41 0.05
CA ALA A 63 -0.09 7.35 0.99
C ALA A 63 0.23 5.91 1.38
N THR A 64 -0.78 5.09 1.65
CA THR A 64 -0.62 3.65 1.89
C THR A 64 0.02 2.95 0.70
N PHE A 65 -0.46 3.23 -0.50
CA PHE A 65 0.10 2.70 -1.75
C PHE A 65 1.56 3.10 -1.92
N SER A 66 1.90 4.35 -1.62
CA SER A 66 3.29 4.86 -1.68
C SER A 66 4.20 4.21 -0.65
N VAL A 67 3.70 3.87 0.53
CA VAL A 67 4.49 3.13 1.54
C VAL A 67 4.85 1.74 1.02
N ALA A 68 3.91 1.04 0.41
CA ALA A 68 4.20 -0.25 -0.25
C ALA A 68 5.19 -0.08 -1.40
N GLY A 69 5.05 0.98 -2.20
CA GLY A 69 6.01 1.33 -3.26
C GLY A 69 7.40 1.60 -2.73
N HIS A 70 7.53 2.31 -1.61
CA HIS A 70 8.81 2.52 -0.93
C HIS A 70 9.43 1.19 -0.48
N ALA A 71 8.63 0.30 0.10
CA ALA A 71 9.11 -1.02 0.52
C ALA A 71 9.64 -1.84 -0.67
N LEU A 72 8.94 -1.83 -1.79
CA LEU A 72 9.36 -2.49 -3.03
C LEU A 72 10.64 -1.87 -3.60
N LEU A 73 10.70 -0.54 -3.67
CA LEU A 73 11.86 0.19 -4.16
C LEU A 73 13.11 -0.12 -3.34
N LYS A 74 12.97 -0.09 -2.02
CA LYS A 74 14.06 -0.40 -1.09
C LYS A 74 14.52 -1.85 -1.21
N THR A 75 13.60 -2.78 -1.17
CA THR A 75 13.88 -4.21 -1.00
C THR A 75 14.22 -4.91 -2.32
N CYS A 76 13.53 -4.55 -3.41
CA CYS A 76 13.68 -5.20 -4.71
C CYS A 76 14.57 -4.42 -5.68
N CYS A 77 14.75 -3.11 -5.49
CA CYS A 77 15.46 -2.24 -6.42
C CYS A 77 16.69 -1.56 -5.81
N GLY A 78 16.99 -1.77 -4.51
CA GLY A 78 18.11 -1.11 -3.83
C GLY A 78 18.03 0.42 -3.89
N TYR A 79 16.84 0.99 -3.86
CA TYR A 79 16.57 2.43 -4.05
C TYR A 79 16.91 2.99 -5.45
N ASP A 80 17.15 2.13 -6.43
CA ASP A 80 17.33 2.57 -7.81
C ASP A 80 15.97 2.67 -8.51
N ALA A 81 15.45 3.87 -8.64
CA ALA A 81 14.15 4.13 -9.26
C ALA A 81 14.09 3.69 -10.73
N ALA A 82 15.23 3.64 -11.43
CA ALA A 82 15.27 3.16 -12.82
C ALA A 82 14.90 1.68 -12.95
N LYS A 83 15.03 0.92 -11.86
CA LYS A 83 14.66 -0.50 -11.81
C LYS A 83 13.18 -0.75 -11.50
N PHE A 84 12.42 0.26 -11.13
CA PHE A 84 11.02 0.15 -10.75
C PHE A 84 10.14 0.57 -11.93
N LYS A 85 9.49 -0.39 -12.59
CA LYS A 85 8.72 -0.12 -13.82
C LYS A 85 7.26 0.19 -13.55
N SER A 86 6.60 -0.58 -12.71
CA SER A 86 5.17 -0.43 -12.46
C SER A 86 4.75 -1.11 -11.17
N MET A 87 3.62 -0.65 -10.61
CA MET A 87 2.93 -1.36 -9.54
C MET A 87 1.43 -1.15 -9.64
N GLU A 88 0.68 -2.15 -9.20
CA GLU A 88 -0.77 -2.11 -9.07
C GLU A 88 -1.19 -2.88 -7.83
N GLY A 89 -2.39 -2.62 -7.32
CA GLY A 89 -2.91 -3.31 -6.16
C GLY A 89 -4.33 -2.89 -5.86
N ARG A 90 -4.95 -3.55 -4.87
CA ARG A 90 -6.32 -3.30 -4.43
C ARG A 90 -6.34 -2.88 -2.97
N PHE A 91 -7.01 -1.77 -2.67
CA PHE A 91 -7.29 -1.36 -1.30
C PHE A 91 -8.32 -2.31 -0.68
N SER A 92 -8.05 -2.80 0.52
CA SER A 92 -8.92 -3.75 1.21
C SER A 92 -9.32 -3.31 2.62
N SER A 93 -8.52 -2.50 3.29
CA SER A 93 -8.82 -1.93 4.61
C SER A 93 -8.07 -0.62 4.81
N PRO A 94 -8.59 0.30 5.64
CA PRO A 94 -7.90 1.54 5.92
C PRO A 94 -6.65 1.33 6.79
N VAL A 95 -5.72 2.28 6.69
CA VAL A 95 -4.59 2.44 7.60
C VAL A 95 -4.86 3.64 8.49
N TYR A 96 -4.59 3.51 9.78
CA TYR A 96 -4.59 4.65 10.69
C TYR A 96 -3.19 5.24 10.80
N PRO A 97 -3.05 6.59 10.73
CA PRO A 97 -1.76 7.23 10.92
C PRO A 97 -1.08 6.78 12.21
N GLY A 98 0.21 6.48 12.13
CA GLY A 98 1.00 5.93 13.24
C GLY A 98 1.15 4.41 13.22
N GLU A 99 0.38 3.71 12.39
CA GLU A 99 0.52 2.26 12.24
C GLU A 99 1.73 1.89 11.37
N THR A 100 2.32 0.74 11.66
CA THR A 100 3.37 0.15 10.82
C THR A 100 2.74 -0.71 9.72
N ILE A 101 3.16 -0.46 8.49
CA ILE A 101 2.72 -1.22 7.32
C ILE A 101 3.81 -2.22 6.96
N ARG A 102 3.42 -3.49 6.90
CA ARG A 102 4.26 -4.59 6.45
C ARG A 102 3.96 -4.93 5.01
N THR A 103 4.94 -4.83 4.14
CA THR A 103 4.83 -5.31 2.76
C THR A 103 5.53 -6.65 2.63
N GLU A 104 4.77 -7.65 2.22
CA GLU A 104 5.24 -9.02 1.96
C GLU A 104 5.37 -9.20 0.44
N MET A 105 6.48 -9.79 -0.01
CA MET A 105 6.85 -9.85 -1.42
C MET A 105 7.19 -11.28 -1.83
N TRP A 106 6.66 -11.69 -2.98
CA TRP A 106 6.96 -12.97 -3.65
C TRP A 106 7.58 -12.65 -5.00
N ILE A 107 8.85 -13.01 -5.17
CA ILE A 107 9.67 -12.62 -6.32
C ILE A 107 9.71 -13.75 -7.32
N ASP A 108 9.30 -13.47 -8.55
CA ASP A 108 9.39 -14.37 -9.70
C ASP A 108 10.00 -13.60 -10.88
N GLY A 109 11.32 -13.65 -10.98
CA GLY A 109 12.05 -12.89 -11.99
C GLY A 109 11.80 -11.38 -11.89
N ALA A 110 11.32 -10.79 -12.97
CA ALA A 110 10.98 -9.37 -13.04
C ALA A 110 9.63 -9.02 -12.40
N MET A 111 8.81 -10.02 -12.05
CA MET A 111 7.50 -9.82 -11.46
C MET A 111 7.54 -10.06 -9.96
N VAL A 112 7.00 -9.12 -9.18
CA VAL A 112 6.89 -9.21 -7.73
C VAL A 112 5.42 -9.12 -7.36
N THR A 113 4.89 -10.22 -6.82
CA THR A 113 3.57 -10.21 -6.20
C THR A 113 3.71 -9.71 -4.77
N PHE A 114 2.82 -8.86 -4.32
CA PHE A 114 2.91 -8.32 -2.97
C PHE A 114 1.54 -8.10 -2.32
N ARG A 115 1.54 -8.02 -1.01
CA ARG A 115 0.43 -7.47 -0.23
C ARG A 115 1.00 -6.65 0.93
N ALA A 116 0.22 -5.69 1.39
CA ALA A 116 0.56 -4.90 2.56
C ALA A 116 -0.45 -5.17 3.69
N THR A 117 0.06 -5.31 4.89
CA THR A 117 -0.74 -5.58 6.10
C THR A 117 -0.40 -4.59 7.19
N VAL A 118 -1.29 -4.46 8.17
CA VAL A 118 -1.00 -3.86 9.47
C VAL A 118 -1.00 -4.99 10.49
N PRO A 119 0.18 -5.54 10.84
CA PRO A 119 0.28 -6.71 11.72
C PRO A 119 -0.38 -6.52 13.07
N ALA A 120 -0.29 -5.31 13.64
CA ALA A 120 -0.87 -5.00 14.96
C ALA A 120 -2.41 -5.17 15.00
N ARG A 121 -3.10 -5.03 13.87
CA ARG A 121 -4.55 -5.24 13.74
C ARG A 121 -4.90 -6.54 13.01
N GLY A 122 -3.92 -7.28 12.49
CA GLY A 122 -4.17 -8.50 11.72
C GLY A 122 -4.98 -8.28 10.45
N VAL A 123 -4.85 -7.14 9.79
CA VAL A 123 -5.61 -6.80 8.58
C VAL A 123 -4.71 -6.63 7.36
N THR A 124 -5.23 -7.00 6.20
CA THR A 124 -4.64 -6.69 4.90
C THR A 124 -5.19 -5.35 4.43
N VAL A 125 -4.32 -4.41 4.13
CA VAL A 125 -4.70 -3.04 3.72
C VAL A 125 -4.55 -2.81 2.22
N LEU A 126 -3.63 -3.53 1.58
CA LEU A 126 -3.43 -3.53 0.14
C LEU A 126 -3.21 -4.98 -0.30
N ASN A 127 -4.04 -5.47 -1.21
CA ASN A 127 -4.05 -6.86 -1.62
C ASN A 127 -3.86 -7.02 -3.12
N ASN A 128 -3.57 -8.25 -3.55
CA ASN A 128 -3.42 -8.61 -4.97
C ASN A 128 -2.48 -7.68 -5.72
N GLY A 129 -1.38 -7.29 -5.06
CA GLY A 129 -0.39 -6.40 -5.63
C GLY A 129 0.51 -7.11 -6.65
N MET A 130 0.89 -6.38 -7.67
CA MET A 130 1.87 -6.80 -8.68
C MET A 130 2.77 -5.62 -9.01
N ALA A 131 4.07 -5.85 -8.95
CA ALA A 131 5.07 -4.89 -9.39
C ALA A 131 5.94 -5.52 -10.48
N GLU A 132 6.38 -4.71 -11.42
CA GLU A 132 7.37 -5.09 -12.42
C GLU A 132 8.67 -4.34 -12.16
N ILE A 133 9.76 -5.08 -12.07
CA ILE A 133 11.10 -4.54 -11.80
C ILE A 133 12.08 -4.96 -12.89
N ILE A 134 13.19 -4.23 -12.99
CA ILE A 134 14.37 -4.61 -13.80
C ILE A 134 15.41 -5.18 -12.84
N GLN A 135 15.85 -6.38 -13.10
CA GLN A 135 16.92 -7.04 -12.34
C GLN A 135 18.30 -6.52 -12.73
#